data_bcdafe11eb4f2288b1875492a65582bc
#
_entry.id   bcdafe11eb4f2288b1875492a65582bc
#
_cell.length_a   1.000
_cell.length_b   1.000
_cell.length_c   1.000
_cell.angle_alpha   90.00
_cell.angle_beta   90.00
_cell.angle_gamma   90.00
#
_symmetry.space_group_name_H-M   'P 1'
#
loop_
_entity.id
_entity.type
_entity.pdbx_description
1 polymer ?
#
loop_
_entity_poly.entity_id
_entity_poly.type
_entity_poly.pdbx_seq_one_letter_code
_entity_poly.pdbx_strand_id
1 'polypeptide(L)'
;MDRHETPRGWQADTALIGLLALAKLALHLAFVNRYGYFRDELYYLACGHHLDWGYVDFPPGIGLLAALLQRTLGDSLLATRFLPILAGAGLVFITGLIAREFGGKRYAQCLAALCALAAPVLLANHHLFGVNAFEQFLWVLAVYVFVRILRTGELKLWLVFGVVSGAGLMTKLTFLFFGMSVLTGLLLTRHRRMLLTPWPWLGGAVALVLVLPHIFWQIAHDWPTLKLTAAYASGKTY
;
A
#
# COMPACT_ATOMS: atom_id res chain seq x y z
N MET A 1 -14.36 -34.52 3.31
CA MET A 1 -14.89 -34.81 1.94
C MET A 1 -14.50 -33.59 1.07
N ASP A 2 -13.20 -33.58 0.66
CA ASP A 2 -12.61 -32.48 -0.12
C ASP A 2 -13.05 -32.64 -1.57
N ARG A 3 -14.00 -31.82 -1.99
CA ARG A 3 -14.21 -31.63 -3.43
C ARG A 3 -13.05 -30.75 -3.92
N HIS A 4 -12.09 -31.34 -4.60
CA HIS A 4 -11.13 -30.64 -5.44
C HIS A 4 -11.93 -29.78 -6.42
N GLU A 5 -12.05 -28.47 -6.13
CA GLU A 5 -12.60 -27.52 -7.11
C GLU A 5 -11.68 -27.53 -8.32
N THR A 6 -12.27 -27.77 -9.47
CA THR A 6 -11.51 -27.89 -10.73
C THR A 6 -10.78 -26.60 -11.08
N PRO A 7 -9.61 -26.63 -11.73
CA PRO A 7 -8.84 -25.44 -12.13
C PRO A 7 -9.65 -24.39 -12.90
N ARG A 8 -10.70 -24.80 -13.60
CA ARG A 8 -11.64 -23.92 -14.35
C ARG A 8 -12.45 -22.99 -13.43
N GLY A 9 -12.86 -23.44 -12.24
CA GLY A 9 -13.59 -22.59 -11.28
C GLY A 9 -12.74 -21.41 -10.77
N TRP A 10 -11.49 -21.67 -10.48
CA TRP A 10 -10.54 -20.64 -9.99
C TRP A 10 -10.23 -19.56 -11.04
N GLN A 11 -10.13 -19.95 -12.32
CA GLN A 11 -9.92 -19.00 -13.41
C GLN A 11 -11.12 -18.07 -13.60
N ALA A 12 -12.34 -18.61 -13.55
CA ALA A 12 -13.57 -17.83 -13.68
C ALA A 12 -13.74 -16.85 -12.49
N ASP A 13 -13.41 -17.26 -11.28
CA ASP A 13 -13.50 -16.40 -10.08
C ASP A 13 -12.46 -15.28 -10.12
N THR A 14 -11.23 -15.58 -10.55
CA THR A 14 -10.18 -14.58 -10.75
C THR A 14 -10.55 -13.58 -11.86
N ALA A 15 -11.20 -14.02 -12.93
CA ALA A 15 -11.68 -13.14 -13.99
C ALA A 15 -12.74 -12.16 -13.49
N LEU A 16 -13.68 -12.61 -12.62
CA LEU A 16 -14.72 -11.74 -12.06
C LEU A 16 -14.15 -10.64 -11.16
N ILE A 17 -13.23 -10.98 -10.26
CA ILE A 17 -12.56 -9.94 -9.44
C ILE A 17 -11.68 -9.02 -10.30
N GLY A 18 -11.10 -9.55 -11.39
CA GLY A 18 -10.40 -8.76 -12.40
C GLY A 18 -11.31 -7.77 -13.11
N LEU A 19 -12.53 -8.18 -13.47
CA LEU A 19 -13.54 -7.27 -14.04
C LEU A 19 -13.94 -6.15 -13.07
N LEU A 20 -14.08 -6.45 -11.78
CA LEU A 20 -14.36 -5.41 -10.77
C LEU A 20 -13.18 -4.43 -10.61
N ALA A 21 -11.96 -4.93 -10.66
CA ALA A 21 -10.76 -4.08 -10.66
C ALA A 21 -10.70 -3.19 -11.93
N LEU A 22 -11.02 -3.74 -13.10
CA LEU A 22 -11.12 -2.97 -14.34
C LEU A 22 -12.28 -1.96 -14.31
N ALA A 23 -13.41 -2.29 -13.67
CA ALA A 23 -14.50 -1.34 -13.46
C ALA A 23 -14.06 -0.15 -12.58
N LYS A 24 -13.27 -0.40 -11.52
CA LYS A 24 -12.65 0.65 -10.70
C LYS A 24 -11.74 1.56 -11.53
N LEU A 25 -10.87 0.94 -12.33
CA LEU A 25 -9.97 1.66 -13.24
C LEU A 25 -10.77 2.53 -14.22
N ALA A 26 -11.75 1.95 -14.92
CA ALA A 26 -12.58 2.65 -15.90
C ALA A 26 -13.36 3.81 -15.27
N LEU A 27 -13.91 3.60 -14.06
CA LEU A 27 -14.61 4.64 -13.31
C LEU A 27 -13.70 5.86 -13.07
N HIS A 28 -12.49 5.63 -12.53
CA HIS A 28 -11.57 6.74 -12.26
C HIS A 28 -11.09 7.43 -13.53
N LEU A 29 -10.78 6.66 -14.60
CA LEU A 29 -10.35 7.24 -15.89
C LEU A 29 -11.46 8.10 -16.52
N ALA A 30 -12.73 7.69 -16.42
CA ALA A 30 -13.87 8.45 -16.95
C ALA A 30 -14.02 9.84 -16.28
N PHE A 31 -13.58 9.98 -15.04
CA PHE A 31 -13.73 11.21 -14.25
C PHE A 31 -12.41 11.94 -13.97
N VAL A 32 -11.26 11.44 -14.44
CA VAL A 32 -9.93 11.95 -14.10
C VAL A 32 -9.75 13.45 -14.37
N ASN A 33 -10.40 13.98 -15.41
CA ASN A 33 -10.31 15.38 -15.83
C ASN A 33 -11.49 16.25 -15.34
N ARG A 34 -12.40 15.73 -14.50
CA ARG A 34 -13.58 16.48 -14.06
C ARG A 34 -13.26 17.61 -13.07
N TYR A 35 -12.20 17.44 -12.29
CA TYR A 35 -11.73 18.41 -11.30
C TYR A 35 -10.26 18.71 -11.56
N GLY A 36 -9.85 19.98 -11.38
CA GLY A 36 -8.45 20.38 -11.43
C GLY A 36 -7.59 19.70 -10.36
N TYR A 37 -6.35 20.15 -10.24
CA TYR A 37 -5.45 19.66 -9.19
C TYR A 37 -5.97 20.01 -7.80
N PHE A 38 -5.94 19.04 -6.90
CA PHE A 38 -6.15 19.28 -5.49
C PHE A 38 -4.89 19.87 -4.86
N ARG A 39 -5.02 20.68 -3.82
CA ARG A 39 -3.91 21.37 -3.16
C ARG A 39 -2.73 20.43 -2.84
N ASP A 40 -3.02 19.29 -2.26
CA ASP A 40 -1.98 18.35 -1.83
C ASP A 40 -1.29 17.67 -3.02
N GLU A 41 -1.99 17.47 -4.16
CA GLU A 41 -1.37 16.96 -5.39
C GLU A 41 -0.26 17.93 -5.87
N LEU A 42 -0.53 19.24 -5.86
CA LEU A 42 0.46 20.26 -6.24
C LEU A 42 1.68 20.24 -5.30
N TYR A 43 1.44 20.03 -4.01
CA TYR A 43 2.51 19.90 -3.02
C TYR A 43 3.40 18.68 -3.31
N TYR A 44 2.81 17.50 -3.55
CA TYR A 44 3.60 16.31 -3.87
C TYR A 44 4.32 16.41 -5.21
N LEU A 45 3.72 17.07 -6.21
CA LEU A 45 4.37 17.34 -7.47
C LEU A 45 5.58 18.29 -7.30
N ALA A 46 5.45 19.32 -6.47
CA ALA A 46 6.56 20.20 -6.12
C ALA A 46 7.70 19.42 -5.42
N CYS A 47 7.38 18.48 -4.52
CA CYS A 47 8.37 17.58 -3.93
C CYS A 47 9.07 16.72 -4.99
N GLY A 48 8.38 16.34 -6.07
CA GLY A 48 8.98 15.65 -7.22
C GLY A 48 10.04 16.44 -7.95
N HIS A 49 9.92 17.77 -8.01
CA HIS A 49 10.95 18.67 -8.55
C HIS A 49 12.10 18.91 -7.58
N HIS A 50 11.88 18.74 -6.28
CA HIS A 50 12.86 18.95 -5.21
C HIS A 50 13.07 17.65 -4.43
N LEU A 51 13.66 16.64 -5.09
CA LEU A 51 13.88 15.34 -4.50
C LEU A 51 14.87 15.41 -3.32
N ASP A 52 14.44 14.86 -2.20
CA ASP A 52 15.29 14.63 -1.03
C ASP A 52 14.92 13.28 -0.38
N TRP A 53 15.70 12.81 0.56
CA TRP A 53 15.48 11.56 1.27
C TRP A 53 14.45 11.66 2.40
N GLY A 54 13.78 12.79 2.52
CA GLY A 54 12.68 13.04 3.45
C GLY A 54 12.09 14.41 3.28
N TYR A 55 10.91 14.58 3.84
CA TYR A 55 10.22 15.85 3.96
C TYR A 55 9.76 15.98 5.42
N VAL A 56 9.34 17.19 5.81
CA VAL A 56 8.99 17.46 7.22
C VAL A 56 7.83 16.59 7.70
N ASP A 57 6.86 16.34 6.85
CA ASP A 57 5.58 15.68 7.17
C ASP A 57 5.44 14.26 6.62
N PHE A 58 6.32 13.82 5.69
CA PHE A 58 6.27 12.45 5.13
C PHE A 58 7.62 11.95 4.60
N PRO A 59 7.79 10.62 4.48
CA PRO A 59 8.94 9.99 3.85
C PRO A 59 8.98 10.23 2.34
N PRO A 60 10.13 10.00 1.66
CA PRO A 60 10.37 10.45 0.27
C PRO A 60 9.58 9.70 -0.81
N GLY A 61 8.87 8.62 -0.49
CA GLY A 61 8.25 7.75 -1.50
C GLY A 61 7.30 8.49 -2.44
N ILE A 62 6.47 9.40 -1.93
CA ILE A 62 5.54 10.16 -2.78
C ILE A 62 6.26 11.13 -3.72
N GLY A 63 7.32 11.81 -3.24
CA GLY A 63 8.16 12.68 -4.07
C GLY A 63 8.87 11.90 -5.18
N LEU A 64 9.40 10.71 -4.87
CA LEU A 64 10.00 9.82 -5.86
C LEU A 64 8.99 9.37 -6.93
N LEU A 65 7.77 9.02 -6.53
CA LEU A 65 6.69 8.67 -7.47
C LEU A 65 6.28 9.87 -8.32
N ALA A 66 6.17 11.07 -7.74
CA ALA A 66 5.89 12.29 -8.47
C ALA A 66 6.96 12.57 -9.53
N ALA A 67 8.23 12.52 -9.16
CA ALA A 67 9.35 12.71 -10.10
C ALA A 67 9.36 11.68 -11.23
N LEU A 68 9.06 10.42 -10.91
CA LEU A 68 8.95 9.36 -11.92
C LEU A 68 7.84 9.67 -12.93
N LEU A 69 6.65 10.03 -12.46
CA LEU A 69 5.51 10.36 -13.31
C LEU A 69 5.81 11.56 -14.19
N GLN A 70 6.33 12.65 -13.62
CA GLN A 70 6.66 13.88 -14.36
C GLN A 70 7.69 13.63 -15.47
N ARG A 71 8.71 12.79 -15.18
CA ARG A 71 9.77 12.47 -16.15
C ARG A 71 9.32 11.51 -17.25
N THR A 72 8.33 10.66 -16.99
CA THR A 72 7.90 9.60 -17.92
C THR A 72 6.60 9.88 -18.64
N LEU A 73 5.61 10.47 -17.96
CA LEU A 73 4.25 10.69 -18.46
C LEU A 73 3.89 12.17 -18.59
N GLY A 74 4.74 13.08 -18.05
CA GLY A 74 4.51 14.52 -18.05
C GLY A 74 3.58 15.00 -16.94
N ASP A 75 3.11 16.26 -17.05
CA ASP A 75 2.43 16.99 -15.96
C ASP A 75 0.89 17.04 -16.12
N SER A 76 0.29 16.19 -16.96
CA SER A 76 -1.17 16.18 -17.10
C SER A 76 -1.86 15.56 -15.90
N LEU A 77 -3.14 15.91 -15.65
CA LEU A 77 -3.95 15.29 -14.60
C LEU A 77 -4.00 13.76 -14.73
N LEU A 78 -4.11 13.25 -15.96
CA LEU A 78 -4.09 11.82 -16.21
C LEU A 78 -2.74 11.20 -15.82
N ALA A 79 -1.64 11.82 -16.22
CA ALA A 79 -0.30 11.36 -15.85
C ALA A 79 -0.14 11.30 -14.31
N THR A 80 -0.49 12.39 -13.64
CA THR A 80 -0.39 12.50 -12.17
C THR A 80 -1.24 11.43 -11.45
N ARG A 81 -2.48 11.21 -11.90
CA ARG A 81 -3.44 10.31 -11.24
C ARG A 81 -3.36 8.85 -11.71
N PHE A 82 -2.52 8.54 -12.69
CA PHE A 82 -2.44 7.20 -13.26
C PHE A 82 -2.05 6.13 -12.23
N LEU A 83 -0.99 6.36 -11.44
CA LEU A 83 -0.55 5.40 -10.43
C LEU A 83 -1.55 5.22 -9.27
N PRO A 84 -2.13 6.27 -8.67
CA PRO A 84 -3.22 6.12 -7.70
C PRO A 84 -4.39 5.29 -8.22
N ILE A 85 -4.79 5.52 -9.47
CA ILE A 85 -5.88 4.76 -10.12
C ILE A 85 -5.52 3.28 -10.24
N LEU A 86 -4.29 2.97 -10.66
CA LEU A 86 -3.78 1.59 -10.72
C LEU A 86 -3.71 0.96 -9.33
N ALA A 87 -3.24 1.70 -8.31
CA ALA A 87 -3.19 1.24 -6.94
C ALA A 87 -4.60 0.88 -6.43
N GLY A 88 -5.61 1.71 -6.75
CA GLY A 88 -7.01 1.47 -6.42
C GLY A 88 -7.58 0.21 -7.08
N ALA A 89 -7.30 0.01 -8.36
CA ALA A 89 -7.70 -1.21 -9.07
C ALA A 89 -7.00 -2.45 -8.50
N GLY A 90 -5.70 -2.35 -8.21
CA GLY A 90 -4.92 -3.41 -7.56
C GLY A 90 -5.45 -3.75 -6.17
N LEU A 91 -5.85 -2.74 -5.38
CA LEU A 91 -6.45 -2.93 -4.07
C LEU A 91 -7.76 -3.74 -4.16
N VAL A 92 -8.66 -3.41 -5.09
CA VAL A 92 -9.90 -4.15 -5.32
C VAL A 92 -9.61 -5.62 -5.68
N PHE A 93 -8.67 -5.84 -6.58
CA PHE A 93 -8.26 -7.17 -7.02
C PHE A 93 -7.70 -8.00 -5.85
N ILE A 94 -6.74 -7.44 -5.11
CA ILE A 94 -6.10 -8.14 -3.98
C ILE A 94 -7.09 -8.40 -2.85
N THR A 95 -8.05 -7.52 -2.60
CA THR A 95 -9.12 -7.75 -1.60
C THR A 95 -9.94 -9.01 -1.94
N GLY A 96 -10.29 -9.21 -3.21
CA GLY A 96 -10.92 -10.44 -3.67
C GLY A 96 -10.03 -11.68 -3.48
N LEU A 97 -8.71 -11.56 -3.72
CA LEU A 97 -7.75 -12.64 -3.48
C LEU A 97 -7.63 -12.97 -1.99
N ILE A 98 -7.63 -11.97 -1.09
CA ILE A 98 -7.62 -12.19 0.37
C ILE A 98 -8.85 -12.99 0.79
N ALA A 99 -10.04 -12.65 0.30
CA ALA A 99 -11.26 -13.41 0.58
C ALA A 99 -11.12 -14.88 0.14
N ARG A 100 -10.47 -15.14 -0.99
CA ARG A 100 -10.14 -16.50 -1.45
C ARG A 100 -9.16 -17.20 -0.51
N GLU A 101 -8.14 -16.51 -0.05
CA GLU A 101 -7.17 -17.10 0.89
C GLU A 101 -7.84 -17.51 2.22
N PHE A 102 -8.91 -16.87 2.63
CA PHE A 102 -9.73 -17.28 3.77
C PHE A 102 -10.78 -18.36 3.45
N GLY A 103 -10.71 -18.96 2.26
CA GLY A 103 -11.63 -20.04 1.84
C GLY A 103 -12.95 -19.51 1.26
N GLY A 104 -13.05 -18.20 1.02
CA GLY A 104 -14.23 -17.61 0.39
C GLY A 104 -14.39 -18.06 -1.06
N LYS A 105 -15.61 -18.53 -1.41
CA LYS A 105 -15.99 -18.89 -2.76
C LYS A 105 -16.32 -17.63 -3.58
N ARG A 106 -16.71 -17.82 -4.84
CA ARG A 106 -17.01 -16.75 -5.81
C ARG A 106 -17.80 -15.59 -5.22
N TYR A 107 -18.89 -15.87 -4.51
CA TYR A 107 -19.74 -14.83 -3.91
C TYR A 107 -18.95 -13.97 -2.90
N ALA A 108 -18.22 -14.58 -1.99
CA ALA A 108 -17.44 -13.88 -0.98
C ALA A 108 -16.31 -13.03 -1.60
N GLN A 109 -15.64 -13.57 -2.62
CA GLN A 109 -14.59 -12.85 -3.35
C GLN A 109 -15.15 -11.63 -4.08
N CYS A 110 -16.24 -11.79 -4.82
CA CYS A 110 -16.91 -10.70 -5.53
C CYS A 110 -17.48 -9.65 -4.57
N LEU A 111 -18.09 -10.07 -3.45
CA LEU A 111 -18.63 -9.15 -2.46
C LEU A 111 -17.52 -8.33 -1.80
N ALA A 112 -16.42 -8.95 -1.40
CA ALA A 112 -15.27 -8.25 -0.83
C ALA A 112 -14.67 -7.22 -1.81
N ALA A 113 -14.47 -7.62 -3.07
CA ALA A 113 -13.99 -6.75 -4.13
C ALA A 113 -14.98 -5.60 -4.42
N LEU A 114 -16.29 -5.87 -4.44
CA LEU A 114 -17.34 -4.87 -4.66
C LEU A 114 -17.39 -3.86 -3.49
N CYS A 115 -17.29 -4.31 -2.25
CA CYS A 115 -17.20 -3.43 -1.09
C CYS A 115 -15.98 -2.49 -1.18
N ALA A 116 -14.82 -3.01 -1.58
CA ALA A 116 -13.61 -2.21 -1.78
C ALA A 116 -13.74 -1.24 -2.97
N LEU A 117 -14.45 -1.65 -4.06
CA LEU A 117 -14.73 -0.80 -5.20
C LEU A 117 -15.64 0.37 -4.81
N ALA A 118 -16.72 0.10 -4.06
CA ALA A 118 -17.77 1.06 -3.76
C ALA A 118 -17.48 1.95 -2.53
N ALA A 119 -16.46 1.62 -1.71
CA ALA A 119 -16.14 2.35 -0.50
C ALA A 119 -15.79 3.82 -0.80
N PRO A 120 -16.52 4.83 -0.26
CA PRO A 120 -16.32 6.24 -0.59
C PRO A 120 -14.89 6.73 -0.31
N VAL A 121 -14.29 6.31 0.80
CA VAL A 121 -12.93 6.69 1.17
C VAL A 121 -11.90 6.14 0.18
N LEU A 122 -12.10 4.93 -0.35
CA LEU A 122 -11.24 4.33 -1.36
C LEU A 122 -11.47 4.94 -2.75
N LEU A 123 -12.69 5.43 -3.03
CA LEU A 123 -12.97 6.19 -4.25
C LEU A 123 -12.25 7.55 -4.21
N ALA A 124 -12.36 8.27 -3.09
CA ALA A 124 -11.73 9.58 -2.95
C ALA A 124 -10.20 9.50 -3.02
N ASN A 125 -9.59 8.62 -2.22
CA ASN A 125 -8.13 8.53 -2.11
C ASN A 125 -7.46 8.07 -3.42
N HIS A 126 -8.06 7.13 -4.15
CA HIS A 126 -7.49 6.66 -5.41
C HIS A 126 -7.84 7.53 -6.62
N HIS A 127 -8.61 8.60 -6.42
CA HIS A 127 -8.86 9.60 -7.46
C HIS A 127 -7.81 10.72 -7.45
N LEU A 128 -7.08 10.88 -6.36
CA LEU A 128 -6.09 11.93 -6.15
C LEU A 128 -4.69 11.33 -6.00
N PHE A 129 -3.68 12.08 -6.46
CA PHE A 129 -2.29 11.72 -6.20
C PHE A 129 -1.90 12.11 -4.77
N GLY A 130 -1.74 11.12 -3.91
CA GLY A 130 -1.39 11.36 -2.52
C GLY A 130 -0.92 10.10 -1.79
N VAL A 131 -0.28 10.29 -0.66
CA VAL A 131 0.29 9.21 0.16
C VAL A 131 -0.73 8.15 0.55
N ASN A 132 -1.99 8.55 0.80
CA ASN A 132 -3.05 7.64 1.25
C ASN A 132 -3.41 6.58 0.21
N ALA A 133 -3.37 6.91 -1.09
CA ALA A 133 -3.67 5.97 -2.16
C ALA A 133 -2.68 4.79 -2.16
N PHE A 134 -1.39 5.10 -2.03
CA PHE A 134 -0.33 4.09 -2.02
C PHE A 134 -0.25 3.36 -0.68
N GLU A 135 -0.44 4.06 0.44
CA GLU A 135 -0.50 3.44 1.76
C GLU A 135 -1.57 2.35 1.82
N GLN A 136 -2.80 2.66 1.42
CA GLN A 136 -3.92 1.71 1.44
C GLN A 136 -3.64 0.48 0.57
N PHE A 137 -3.09 0.67 -0.63
CA PHE A 137 -2.70 -0.41 -1.52
C PHE A 137 -1.62 -1.30 -0.89
N LEU A 138 -0.56 -0.69 -0.35
CA LEU A 138 0.56 -1.42 0.25
C LEU A 138 0.14 -2.16 1.53
N TRP A 139 -0.80 -1.60 2.31
CA TRP A 139 -1.38 -2.30 3.46
C TRP A 139 -2.11 -3.58 3.03
N VAL A 140 -2.99 -3.48 2.04
CA VAL A 140 -3.74 -4.63 1.54
C VAL A 140 -2.81 -5.67 0.91
N LEU A 141 -1.78 -5.23 0.17
CA LEU A 141 -0.76 -6.11 -0.40
C LEU A 141 0.04 -6.82 0.69
N ALA A 142 0.46 -6.11 1.74
CA ALA A 142 1.18 -6.69 2.87
C ALA A 142 0.32 -7.72 3.62
N VAL A 143 -0.98 -7.42 3.85
CA VAL A 143 -1.93 -8.39 4.42
C VAL A 143 -2.02 -9.64 3.55
N TYR A 144 -2.16 -9.48 2.24
CA TYR A 144 -2.22 -10.61 1.31
C TYR A 144 -0.97 -11.50 1.40
N VAL A 145 0.21 -10.89 1.33
CA VAL A 145 1.49 -11.63 1.43
C VAL A 145 1.60 -12.32 2.78
N PHE A 146 1.23 -11.65 3.86
CA PHE A 146 1.25 -12.23 5.21
C PHE A 146 0.30 -13.43 5.36
N VAL A 147 -0.94 -13.30 4.87
CA VAL A 147 -1.91 -14.42 4.85
C VAL A 147 -1.36 -15.59 4.04
N ARG A 148 -0.71 -15.33 2.91
CA ARG A 148 -0.04 -16.36 2.11
C ARG A 148 1.05 -17.07 2.89
N ILE A 149 1.91 -16.33 3.61
CA ILE A 149 2.95 -16.91 4.47
C ILE A 149 2.32 -17.88 5.49
N LEU A 150 1.25 -17.44 6.17
CA LEU A 150 0.60 -18.24 7.19
C LEU A 150 -0.07 -19.50 6.63
N ARG A 151 -0.63 -19.44 5.41
CA ARG A 151 -1.36 -20.54 4.79
C ARG A 151 -0.46 -21.55 4.09
N THR A 152 0.52 -21.06 3.35
CA THR A 152 1.39 -21.93 2.53
C THR A 152 2.62 -22.41 3.29
N GLY A 153 3.04 -21.69 4.33
CA GLY A 153 4.31 -21.94 5.02
C GLY A 153 5.54 -21.56 4.18
N GLU A 154 5.35 -20.88 3.04
CA GLU A 154 6.44 -20.47 2.15
C GLU A 154 7.23 -19.30 2.76
N LEU A 155 8.29 -19.65 3.48
CA LEU A 155 9.06 -18.69 4.27
C LEU A 155 9.76 -17.62 3.43
N LYS A 156 10.09 -17.88 2.16
CA LYS A 156 10.72 -16.91 1.25
C LYS A 156 9.84 -15.67 1.01
N LEU A 157 8.51 -15.80 1.17
CA LEU A 157 7.58 -14.67 1.06
C LEU A 157 7.82 -13.58 2.11
N TRP A 158 8.57 -13.86 3.19
CA TRP A 158 9.00 -12.83 4.13
C TRP A 158 9.88 -11.76 3.48
N LEU A 159 10.66 -12.11 2.44
CA LEU A 159 11.43 -11.12 1.69
C LEU A 159 10.50 -10.19 0.90
N VAL A 160 9.47 -10.74 0.27
CA VAL A 160 8.44 -9.93 -0.42
C VAL A 160 7.70 -9.05 0.58
N PHE A 161 7.33 -9.60 1.73
CA PHE A 161 6.73 -8.84 2.82
C PHE A 161 7.63 -7.69 3.27
N GLY A 162 8.94 -7.93 3.39
CA GLY A 162 9.93 -6.92 3.73
C GLY A 162 10.01 -5.79 2.70
N VAL A 163 10.02 -6.11 1.41
CA VAL A 163 10.01 -5.11 0.33
C VAL A 163 8.74 -4.28 0.38
N VAL A 164 7.56 -4.91 0.51
CA VAL A 164 6.27 -4.21 0.59
C VAL A 164 6.21 -3.32 1.84
N SER A 165 6.69 -3.83 2.98
CA SER A 165 6.73 -3.06 4.24
C SER A 165 7.69 -1.88 4.16
N GLY A 166 8.87 -2.06 3.56
CA GLY A 166 9.83 -0.97 3.33
C GLY A 166 9.25 0.10 2.40
N ALA A 167 8.61 -0.28 1.30
CA ALA A 167 7.91 0.65 0.41
C ALA A 167 6.77 1.38 1.15
N GLY A 168 6.03 0.67 2.01
CA GLY A 168 5.00 1.27 2.86
C GLY A 168 5.55 2.32 3.81
N LEU A 169 6.67 2.01 4.49
CA LEU A 169 7.36 2.95 5.38
C LEU A 169 7.92 4.16 4.63
N MET A 170 8.40 3.98 3.40
CA MET A 170 8.83 5.08 2.52
C MET A 170 7.66 5.95 2.03
N THR A 171 6.43 5.45 2.13
CA THR A 171 5.22 6.21 1.79
C THR A 171 4.66 6.93 3.02
N LYS A 172 4.53 6.22 4.16
CA LYS A 172 3.96 6.77 5.39
C LYS A 172 4.41 5.97 6.62
N LEU A 173 4.84 6.67 7.66
CA LEU A 173 5.36 6.05 8.88
C LEU A 173 4.30 5.27 9.68
N THR A 174 3.01 5.51 9.43
CA THR A 174 1.92 4.71 10.03
C THR A 174 2.04 3.22 9.74
N PHE A 175 2.78 2.84 8.68
CA PHE A 175 3.07 1.44 8.37
C PHE A 175 3.85 0.71 9.49
N LEU A 176 4.51 1.43 10.40
CA LEU A 176 5.12 0.85 11.62
C LEU A 176 4.07 0.15 12.49
N PHE A 177 2.87 0.75 12.63
CA PHE A 177 1.79 0.12 13.42
C PHE A 177 1.35 -1.21 12.82
N PHE A 178 1.37 -1.34 11.50
CA PHE A 178 1.10 -2.61 10.84
C PHE A 178 2.17 -3.66 11.19
N GLY A 179 3.45 -3.30 11.08
CA GLY A 179 4.56 -4.19 11.46
C GLY A 179 4.49 -4.63 12.94
N MET A 180 4.20 -3.71 13.85
CA MET A 180 3.98 -4.00 15.27
C MET A 180 2.80 -4.95 15.49
N SER A 181 1.69 -4.75 14.76
CA SER A 181 0.51 -5.61 14.85
C SER A 181 0.81 -7.03 14.37
N VAL A 182 1.55 -7.18 13.27
CA VAL A 182 2.00 -8.48 12.77
C VAL A 182 2.90 -9.19 13.78
N LEU A 183 3.89 -8.49 14.34
CA LEU A 183 4.79 -9.05 15.35
C LEU A 183 4.02 -9.49 16.60
N THR A 184 3.12 -8.65 17.10
CA THR A 184 2.27 -8.97 18.25
C THR A 184 1.39 -10.18 17.97
N GLY A 185 0.75 -10.23 16.78
CA GLY A 185 -0.06 -11.37 16.37
C GLY A 185 0.74 -12.69 16.29
N LEU A 186 1.97 -12.65 15.80
CA LEU A 186 2.86 -13.81 15.79
C LEU A 186 3.22 -14.26 17.19
N LEU A 187 3.60 -13.34 18.07
CA LEU A 187 4.01 -13.64 19.46
C LEU A 187 2.86 -14.28 20.28
N LEU A 188 1.63 -13.78 20.10
CA LEU A 188 0.46 -14.25 20.84
C LEU A 188 -0.16 -15.53 20.28
N THR A 189 0.31 -16.03 19.13
CA THR A 189 -0.25 -17.20 18.47
C THR A 189 0.77 -18.36 18.38
N ARG A 190 0.28 -19.53 17.93
CA ARG A 190 1.14 -20.68 17.62
C ARG A 190 2.18 -20.37 16.52
N HIS A 191 1.99 -19.32 15.74
CA HIS A 191 2.90 -18.90 14.66
C HIS A 191 4.19 -18.25 15.19
N ARG A 192 4.33 -18.00 16.52
CA ARG A 192 5.58 -17.55 17.14
C ARG A 192 6.81 -18.36 16.74
N ARG A 193 6.62 -19.65 16.39
CA ARG A 193 7.72 -20.51 15.90
C ARG A 193 8.36 -20.00 14.62
N MET A 194 7.66 -19.22 13.80
CA MET A 194 8.23 -18.60 12.60
C MET A 194 9.33 -17.59 12.95
N LEU A 195 9.24 -16.94 14.12
CA LEU A 195 10.26 -16.01 14.62
C LEU A 195 11.58 -16.70 14.98
N LEU A 196 11.59 -18.02 15.12
CA LEU A 196 12.80 -18.83 15.34
C LEU A 196 13.54 -19.13 14.02
N THR A 197 12.95 -18.81 12.87
CA THR A 197 13.57 -18.94 11.55
C THR A 197 14.19 -17.61 11.13
N PRO A 198 15.19 -17.59 10.24
CA PRO A 198 15.83 -16.35 9.80
C PRO A 198 14.93 -15.46 8.92
N TRP A 199 13.90 -16.01 8.30
CA TRP A 199 13.15 -15.36 7.24
C TRP A 199 12.39 -14.09 7.66
N PRO A 200 11.68 -14.04 8.80
CA PRO A 200 11.05 -12.80 9.26
C PRO A 200 12.07 -11.69 9.53
N TRP A 201 13.23 -12.07 10.07
CA TRP A 201 14.32 -11.12 10.35
C TRP A 201 14.99 -10.60 9.07
N LEU A 202 15.18 -11.46 8.08
CA LEU A 202 15.64 -11.05 6.75
C LEU A 202 14.64 -10.12 6.07
N GLY A 203 13.35 -10.42 6.16
CA GLY A 203 12.30 -9.50 5.69
C GLY A 203 12.35 -8.15 6.41
N GLY A 204 12.49 -8.16 7.73
CA GLY A 204 12.68 -6.94 8.53
C GLY A 204 13.93 -6.16 8.13
N ALA A 205 15.05 -6.86 7.89
CA ALA A 205 16.28 -6.24 7.42
C ALA A 205 16.11 -5.59 6.04
N VAL A 206 15.42 -6.24 5.11
CA VAL A 206 15.10 -5.66 3.79
C VAL A 206 14.28 -4.38 3.95
N ALA A 207 13.23 -4.40 4.79
CA ALA A 207 12.43 -3.21 5.07
C ALA A 207 13.27 -2.08 5.67
N LEU A 208 14.15 -2.42 6.62
CA LEU A 208 15.05 -1.46 7.26
C LEU A 208 16.01 -0.83 6.24
N VAL A 209 16.66 -1.64 5.39
CA VAL A 209 17.59 -1.16 4.36
C VAL A 209 16.91 -0.14 3.44
N LEU A 210 15.66 -0.40 3.04
CA LEU A 210 14.90 0.53 2.20
C LEU A 210 14.61 1.87 2.91
N VAL A 211 14.45 1.86 4.22
CA VAL A 211 14.12 3.06 5.03
C VAL A 211 15.35 3.79 5.53
N LEU A 212 16.52 3.14 5.56
CA LEU A 212 17.76 3.73 6.06
C LEU A 212 18.07 5.14 5.52
N PRO A 213 17.94 5.42 4.19
CA PRO A 213 18.20 6.77 3.67
C PRO A 213 17.32 7.83 4.33
N HIS A 214 16.04 7.52 4.56
CA HIS A 214 15.12 8.41 5.26
C HIS A 214 15.52 8.61 6.74
N ILE A 215 15.93 7.54 7.42
CA ILE A 215 16.38 7.64 8.82
C ILE A 215 17.61 8.54 8.91
N PHE A 216 18.60 8.38 8.03
CA PHE A 216 19.78 9.25 8.00
C PHE A 216 19.41 10.69 7.71
N TRP A 217 18.46 10.94 6.82
CA TRP A 217 17.96 12.26 6.53
C TRP A 217 17.30 12.89 7.79
N GLN A 218 16.47 12.14 8.50
CA GLN A 218 15.84 12.60 9.74
C GLN A 218 16.87 12.99 10.81
N ILE A 219 17.93 12.20 10.96
CA ILE A 219 19.02 12.48 11.90
C ILE A 219 19.76 13.76 11.48
N ALA A 220 20.10 13.90 10.20
CA ALA A 220 20.82 15.06 9.66
C ALA A 220 20.04 16.37 9.80
N HIS A 221 18.70 16.30 9.87
CA HIS A 221 17.80 17.46 9.97
C HIS A 221 17.15 17.60 11.35
N ASP A 222 17.72 16.98 12.41
CA ASP A 222 17.21 17.08 13.78
C ASP A 222 15.76 16.61 13.97
N TRP A 223 15.36 15.52 13.31
CA TRP A 223 14.07 14.86 13.44
C TRP A 223 12.86 15.77 13.18
N PRO A 224 12.74 16.42 12.00
CA PRO A 224 11.69 17.40 11.74
C PRO A 224 10.29 16.78 11.81
N THR A 225 10.10 15.53 11.40
CA THR A 225 8.79 14.86 11.48
C THR A 225 8.34 14.64 12.91
N LEU A 226 9.25 14.30 13.82
CA LEU A 226 8.93 14.17 15.27
C LEU A 226 8.60 15.52 15.89
N LYS A 227 9.35 16.57 15.54
CA LYS A 227 9.08 17.94 15.99
C LYS A 227 7.70 18.42 15.54
N LEU A 228 7.36 18.19 14.28
CA LEU A 228 6.04 18.53 13.72
C LEU A 228 4.91 17.77 14.45
N THR A 229 5.08 16.46 14.64
CA THR A 229 4.09 15.62 15.35
C THR A 229 3.89 16.07 16.79
N ALA A 230 4.97 16.42 17.50
CA ALA A 230 4.91 16.93 18.86
C ALA A 230 4.24 18.32 18.92
N ALA A 231 4.46 19.17 17.91
CA ALA A 231 3.79 20.47 17.80
C ALA A 231 2.27 20.31 17.63
N TYR A 232 1.82 19.41 16.75
CA TYR A 232 0.38 19.11 16.59
C TYR A 232 -0.23 18.55 17.89
N ALA A 233 0.46 17.63 18.58
CA ALA A 233 -0.02 17.07 19.84
C ALA A 233 -0.14 18.13 20.96
N SER A 234 0.70 19.17 20.93
CA SER A 234 0.67 20.28 21.91
C SER A 234 -0.30 21.42 21.55
N GLY A 235 -1.05 21.30 20.44
CA GLY A 235 -1.97 22.34 19.97
C GLY A 235 -1.28 23.62 19.45
N LYS A 236 0.03 23.57 19.22
CA LYS A 236 0.77 24.68 18.61
C LYS A 236 0.62 24.57 17.09
N THR A 237 -0.25 25.38 16.52
CA THR A 237 -0.30 25.66 15.08
C THR A 237 0.80 26.69 14.75
N TYR A 238 1.67 26.35 13.79
CA TYR A 238 2.61 27.29 13.18
C TYR A 238 1.96 28.01 12.02
#